data_db367da950ecc772173732f4f843eed7
#
_entry.id   db367da950ecc772173732f4f843eed7
#
_cell.length_a   1.000
_cell.length_b   1.000
_cell.length_c   1.000
_cell.angle_alpha   90.00
_cell.angle_beta   90.00
_cell.angle_gamma   90.00
#
_symmetry.space_group_name_H-M   'P 1'
#
loop_
_entity.id
_entity.type
_entity.pdbx_description
1 polymer ?
#
loop_
_entity_poly.entity_id
_entity_poly.type
_entity_poly.pdbx_seq_one_letter_code
_entity_poly.pdbx_strand_id
1 'polypeptide(L)'
;VTAKGPGDSHVVAFYDNGVVPVPVIFPVSNKTGSEYPDLKTPTPIDELVAMKLRKLGEVPSEVCSDGEFLRRASLDITGTLPPVAETEAFLRDTSPNKRDAKIEELLERPGYAAWWATKLCDWTMNNNRNVNNNSPEGRQGASNFWYEWMHKKVAQNLPYDEIVEGIVLAKSRLDGESYTEFCERMSSYLANEDGQSFGDQPYLPYFWSRQDFKKPEERALGFAYTFLGVRIQCAQCHKHPFDQWTKDDFDRFKNFFNRVTEYRNGSRFPDEKSIYKQMLVSLNIDTTDKDLKGNKLYRLLKTKAIKGETVPFTEVAPTKPKPALTKEKLAGIMEQINSSDIKQKKKEQLERFLEGRTATVLGGKEMKLEEVEDPREILLAWMLDESNPYFSQAIVNRVWSSYFNVGIVEPPDDLSLANPPSNPELLEYLAQGFRENNFDMKWLHREICKSDTYQRGWQPNETNIHDDRNFGRAVARRMPAEVIYDAVRIATAGDREAMEMCSVVEKRAIADTTVGSYNNDYALEIFGQSTRESNCDCDRSMEPSLLQTVFLQNDKEMLDSISRRGSWLDEL
;
A
#
# COMPACT_ATOMS: atom_id res chain seq x y z
N VAL A 1 -20.70 -15.08 -29.10
CA VAL A 1 -19.63 -15.61 -28.24
C VAL A 1 -19.84 -17.12 -28.14
N THR A 2 -18.78 -17.90 -28.36
CA THR A 2 -18.81 -19.36 -28.25
C THR A 2 -17.81 -19.78 -27.17
N ALA A 3 -18.27 -20.59 -26.19
CA ALA A 3 -17.39 -21.16 -25.20
C ALA A 3 -16.36 -22.09 -25.87
N LYS A 4 -15.08 -21.96 -25.53
CA LYS A 4 -14.00 -22.81 -26.04
C LYS A 4 -13.58 -23.91 -25.06
N GLY A 5 -13.97 -23.79 -23.80
CA GLY A 5 -13.68 -24.72 -22.74
C GLY A 5 -14.51 -24.44 -21.49
N PRO A 6 -14.50 -25.33 -20.50
CA PRO A 6 -15.15 -25.13 -19.22
C PRO A 6 -14.44 -24.05 -18.39
N GLY A 7 -15.14 -23.50 -17.40
CA GLY A 7 -14.69 -22.46 -16.52
C GLY A 7 -15.66 -21.29 -16.45
N ASP A 8 -15.20 -20.15 -15.99
CA ASP A 8 -15.96 -18.90 -15.93
C ASP A 8 -15.24 -17.73 -16.62
N SER A 9 -16.04 -16.78 -17.10
CA SER A 9 -15.56 -15.56 -17.74
C SER A 9 -16.69 -14.53 -17.76
N HIS A 10 -16.42 -13.37 -18.35
CA HIS A 10 -17.42 -12.33 -18.55
C HIS A 10 -17.47 -11.89 -20.01
N VAL A 11 -18.67 -11.58 -20.48
CA VAL A 11 -18.90 -10.82 -21.72
C VAL A 11 -19.21 -9.40 -21.31
N VAL A 12 -18.33 -8.46 -21.64
CA VAL A 12 -18.54 -7.06 -21.29
C VAL A 12 -19.29 -6.37 -22.42
N ALA A 13 -20.49 -5.85 -22.11
CA ALA A 13 -21.28 -5.05 -23.02
C ALA A 13 -21.01 -3.56 -22.79
N PHE A 14 -20.69 -2.85 -23.87
CA PHE A 14 -20.47 -1.41 -23.87
C PHE A 14 -21.60 -0.72 -24.64
N TYR A 15 -22.24 0.25 -24.03
CA TYR A 15 -23.24 1.09 -24.69
C TYR A 15 -23.20 2.50 -24.09
N ASP A 16 -22.88 3.48 -24.92
CA ASP A 16 -22.66 4.87 -24.52
C ASP A 16 -21.63 4.96 -23.36
N ASN A 17 -22.03 5.44 -22.19
CA ASN A 17 -21.20 5.47 -20.99
C ASN A 17 -21.34 4.21 -20.11
N GLY A 18 -22.28 3.33 -20.45
CA GLY A 18 -22.52 2.12 -19.70
C GLY A 18 -21.52 1.01 -20.02
N VAL A 19 -21.04 0.35 -18.98
CA VAL A 19 -20.21 -0.86 -19.05
C VAL A 19 -20.88 -1.91 -18.17
N VAL A 20 -21.31 -3.02 -18.78
CA VAL A 20 -22.05 -4.07 -18.07
C VAL A 20 -21.36 -5.41 -18.30
N PRO A 21 -20.70 -5.97 -17.29
CA PRO A 21 -20.17 -7.33 -17.35
C PRO A 21 -21.29 -8.35 -17.17
N VAL A 22 -21.38 -9.29 -18.09
CA VAL A 22 -22.35 -10.41 -18.04
C VAL A 22 -21.56 -11.68 -17.71
N PRO A 23 -21.77 -12.31 -16.55
CA PRO A 23 -21.05 -13.52 -16.19
C PRO A 23 -21.48 -14.68 -17.10
N VAL A 24 -20.49 -15.47 -17.50
CA VAL A 24 -20.69 -16.68 -18.30
C VAL A 24 -19.99 -17.83 -17.61
N ILE A 25 -20.74 -18.87 -17.27
CA ILE A 25 -20.25 -20.07 -16.63
C ILE A 25 -20.49 -21.26 -17.54
N PHE A 26 -19.44 -22.04 -17.81
CA PHE A 26 -19.52 -23.35 -18.43
C PHE A 26 -18.93 -24.38 -17.48
N PRO A 27 -19.76 -25.22 -16.84
CA PRO A 27 -19.30 -26.12 -15.77
C PRO A 27 -18.19 -27.08 -16.21
N VAL A 28 -17.22 -27.31 -15.35
CA VAL A 28 -16.09 -28.22 -15.59
C VAL A 28 -16.48 -29.69 -15.41
N SER A 29 -17.57 -29.95 -14.69
CA SER A 29 -18.10 -31.29 -14.45
C SER A 29 -19.63 -31.27 -14.33
N ASN A 30 -20.24 -32.45 -14.28
CA ASN A 30 -21.67 -32.60 -14.02
C ASN A 30 -22.06 -32.46 -12.54
N LYS A 31 -21.09 -32.26 -11.65
CA LYS A 31 -21.30 -32.05 -10.21
C LYS A 31 -21.81 -30.61 -9.97
N THR A 32 -23.04 -30.32 -10.41
CA THR A 32 -23.66 -29.00 -10.26
C THR A 32 -25.04 -29.14 -9.61
N GLY A 33 -25.59 -28.08 -9.07
CA GLY A 33 -26.92 -28.08 -8.46
C GLY A 33 -27.10 -29.17 -7.40
N SER A 34 -28.06 -30.09 -7.61
CA SER A 34 -28.34 -31.21 -6.71
C SER A 34 -27.29 -32.32 -6.74
N GLU A 35 -26.49 -32.42 -7.82
CA GLU A 35 -25.42 -33.41 -7.95
C GLU A 35 -24.11 -32.97 -7.28
N TYR A 36 -24.08 -31.74 -6.76
CA TYR A 36 -22.91 -31.23 -6.03
C TYR A 36 -22.81 -31.90 -4.64
N PRO A 37 -21.61 -32.31 -4.22
CA PRO A 37 -21.44 -32.95 -2.92
C PRO A 37 -21.82 -31.99 -1.78
N ASP A 38 -22.31 -32.57 -0.67
CA ASP A 38 -22.56 -31.82 0.55
C ASP A 38 -21.22 -31.45 1.20
N LEU A 39 -20.95 -30.13 1.27
CA LEU A 39 -19.72 -29.60 1.84
C LEU A 39 -19.99 -28.95 3.19
N LYS A 40 -19.08 -29.16 4.13
CA LYS A 40 -19.03 -28.34 5.35
C LYS A 40 -18.52 -26.95 4.97
N THR A 41 -19.24 -25.94 5.40
CA THR A 41 -18.91 -24.53 5.22
C THR A 41 -18.90 -23.83 6.59
N PRO A 42 -17.82 -23.99 7.37
CA PRO A 42 -17.78 -23.51 8.76
C PRO A 42 -17.81 -22.00 8.89
N THR A 43 -17.42 -21.27 7.83
CA THR A 43 -17.42 -19.81 7.80
C THR A 43 -18.23 -19.26 6.64
N PRO A 44 -18.68 -17.98 6.70
CA PRO A 44 -19.34 -17.34 5.56
C PRO A 44 -18.48 -17.30 4.29
N ILE A 45 -17.17 -17.19 4.41
CA ILE A 45 -16.23 -17.27 3.26
C ILE A 45 -16.40 -18.63 2.57
N ASP A 46 -16.44 -19.71 3.34
CA ASP A 46 -16.57 -21.06 2.80
C ASP A 46 -17.91 -21.27 2.10
N GLU A 47 -18.99 -20.70 2.64
CA GLU A 47 -20.30 -20.75 2.01
C GLU A 47 -20.31 -20.04 0.67
N LEU A 48 -19.80 -18.80 0.62
CA LEU A 48 -19.77 -17.99 -0.59
C LEU A 48 -18.88 -18.58 -1.68
N VAL A 49 -17.72 -19.16 -1.31
CA VAL A 49 -16.85 -19.88 -2.24
C VAL A 49 -17.52 -21.15 -2.72
N ALA A 50 -18.13 -21.96 -1.83
CA ALA A 50 -18.84 -23.19 -2.21
C ALA A 50 -20.02 -22.91 -3.14
N MET A 51 -20.76 -21.80 -2.96
CA MET A 51 -21.82 -21.37 -3.86
C MET A 51 -21.30 -21.13 -5.30
N LYS A 52 -20.14 -20.50 -5.44
CA LYS A 52 -19.48 -20.30 -6.73
C LYS A 52 -19.00 -21.61 -7.34
N LEU A 53 -18.30 -22.43 -6.57
CA LEU A 53 -17.76 -23.73 -6.99
C LEU A 53 -18.89 -24.68 -7.43
N ARG A 54 -20.05 -24.67 -6.76
CA ARG A 54 -21.24 -25.44 -7.14
C ARG A 54 -21.77 -25.07 -8.53
N LYS A 55 -21.75 -23.77 -8.89
CA LYS A 55 -22.13 -23.30 -10.23
C LYS A 55 -21.15 -23.79 -11.30
N LEU A 56 -19.86 -23.87 -10.93
CA LEU A 56 -18.78 -24.32 -11.80
C LEU A 56 -18.68 -25.86 -11.92
N GLY A 57 -19.28 -26.60 -11.02
CA GLY A 57 -19.10 -28.05 -10.92
C GLY A 57 -17.70 -28.45 -10.42
N GLU A 58 -17.04 -27.55 -9.69
CA GLU A 58 -15.73 -27.74 -9.07
C GLU A 58 -15.89 -28.19 -7.62
N VAL A 59 -15.23 -29.27 -7.26
CA VAL A 59 -15.15 -29.75 -5.87
C VAL A 59 -13.84 -29.22 -5.26
N PRO A 60 -13.88 -28.58 -4.10
CA PRO A 60 -12.64 -28.10 -3.49
C PRO A 60 -11.74 -29.27 -3.05
N SER A 61 -10.45 -28.98 -2.92
CA SER A 61 -9.48 -29.90 -2.33
C SER A 61 -9.72 -30.05 -0.83
N GLU A 62 -9.20 -31.14 -0.25
CA GLU A 62 -9.24 -31.36 1.18
C GLU A 62 -8.48 -30.27 1.95
N VAL A 63 -8.80 -30.11 3.22
CA VAL A 63 -8.04 -29.24 4.13
C VAL A 63 -6.63 -29.77 4.29
N CYS A 64 -5.65 -28.91 4.28
CA CYS A 64 -4.23 -29.26 4.36
C CYS A 64 -3.83 -29.84 5.71
N SER A 65 -2.66 -30.51 5.74
CA SER A 65 -2.06 -31.00 6.98
C SER A 65 -1.71 -29.85 7.94
N ASP A 66 -1.58 -30.17 9.23
CA ASP A 66 -1.18 -29.20 10.26
C ASP A 66 0.20 -28.58 9.99
N GLY A 67 1.14 -29.35 9.46
CA GLY A 67 2.46 -28.84 9.08
C GLY A 67 2.40 -27.84 7.92
N GLU A 68 1.58 -28.13 6.92
CA GLU A 68 1.34 -27.19 5.80
C GLU A 68 0.62 -25.94 6.26
N PHE A 69 -0.41 -26.09 7.11
CA PHE A 69 -1.12 -24.95 7.70
C PHE A 69 -0.17 -24.05 8.49
N LEU A 70 0.59 -24.60 9.45
CA LEU A 70 1.49 -23.81 10.29
C LEU A 70 2.53 -23.05 9.46
N ARG A 71 3.15 -23.75 8.49
CA ARG A 71 4.11 -23.10 7.57
C ARG A 71 3.46 -21.94 6.83
N ARG A 72 2.30 -22.15 6.21
CA ARG A 72 1.62 -21.15 5.39
C ARG A 72 1.14 -19.99 6.24
N ALA A 73 0.46 -20.23 7.35
CA ALA A 73 -0.02 -19.18 8.24
C ALA A 73 1.13 -18.33 8.82
N SER A 74 2.24 -18.95 9.20
CA SER A 74 3.42 -18.21 9.68
C SER A 74 3.99 -17.30 8.59
N LEU A 75 4.13 -17.79 7.36
CA LEU A 75 4.65 -17.02 6.24
C LEU A 75 3.71 -15.87 5.85
N ASP A 76 2.41 -16.13 5.80
CA ASP A 76 1.43 -15.15 5.32
C ASP A 76 1.16 -14.05 6.36
N ILE A 77 1.06 -14.42 7.64
CA ILE A 77 0.76 -13.48 8.72
C ILE A 77 2.03 -12.72 9.17
N THR A 78 3.17 -13.38 9.27
CA THR A 78 4.37 -12.78 9.89
C THR A 78 5.57 -12.65 8.97
N GLY A 79 5.49 -13.13 7.74
CA GLY A 79 6.63 -13.14 6.80
C GLY A 79 7.78 -14.05 7.25
N THR A 80 7.55 -15.00 8.16
CA THR A 80 8.61 -15.81 8.76
C THR A 80 8.26 -17.29 8.81
N LEU A 81 9.27 -18.14 8.67
CA LEU A 81 9.10 -19.59 8.91
C LEU A 81 8.95 -19.87 10.41
N PRO A 82 8.13 -20.86 10.79
CA PRO A 82 8.06 -21.31 12.18
C PRO A 82 9.37 -22.01 12.58
N PRO A 83 9.89 -21.77 13.81
CA PRO A 83 11.02 -22.53 14.35
C PRO A 83 10.71 -24.03 14.47
N VAL A 84 11.74 -24.86 14.46
CA VAL A 84 11.60 -26.33 14.55
C VAL A 84 10.84 -26.75 15.83
N ALA A 85 11.25 -26.20 16.99
CA ALA A 85 10.60 -26.51 18.26
C ALA A 85 9.10 -26.14 18.27
N GLU A 86 8.72 -25.03 17.68
CA GLU A 86 7.32 -24.62 17.52
C GLU A 86 6.56 -25.59 16.60
N THR A 87 7.17 -25.98 15.49
CA THR A 87 6.58 -26.94 14.54
C THR A 87 6.31 -28.28 15.24
N GLU A 88 7.28 -28.80 15.98
CA GLU A 88 7.11 -30.05 16.74
C GLU A 88 6.04 -29.93 17.82
N ALA A 89 5.99 -28.81 18.55
CA ALA A 89 4.97 -28.58 19.57
C ALA A 89 3.57 -28.54 18.97
N PHE A 90 3.40 -27.80 17.87
CA PHE A 90 2.12 -27.69 17.17
C PHE A 90 1.64 -29.03 16.59
N LEU A 91 2.54 -29.83 16.04
CA LEU A 91 2.18 -31.17 15.51
C LEU A 91 1.79 -32.15 16.60
N ARG A 92 2.37 -32.03 17.81
CA ARG A 92 2.00 -32.86 18.99
C ARG A 92 0.70 -32.43 19.66
N ASP A 93 0.29 -31.18 19.48
CA ASP A 93 -0.95 -30.67 20.05
C ASP A 93 -2.16 -31.31 19.37
N THR A 94 -3.04 -31.91 20.17
CA THR A 94 -4.29 -32.55 19.73
C THR A 94 -5.53 -31.73 19.99
N SER A 95 -5.37 -30.47 20.42
CA SER A 95 -6.48 -29.55 20.71
C SER A 95 -7.29 -29.26 19.44
N PRO A 96 -8.62 -29.32 19.48
CA PRO A 96 -9.45 -29.14 18.29
C PRO A 96 -9.40 -27.73 17.70
N ASN A 97 -9.08 -26.74 18.51
CA ASN A 97 -8.99 -25.32 18.13
C ASN A 97 -7.54 -24.80 18.00
N LYS A 98 -6.55 -25.69 17.88
CA LYS A 98 -5.13 -25.31 17.84
C LYS A 98 -4.79 -24.37 16.66
N ARG A 99 -5.46 -24.52 15.51
CA ARG A 99 -5.24 -23.66 14.34
C ARG A 99 -5.73 -22.24 14.61
N ASP A 100 -6.92 -22.08 15.18
CA ASP A 100 -7.47 -20.78 15.56
C ASP A 100 -6.59 -20.10 16.61
N ALA A 101 -6.19 -20.84 17.64
CA ALA A 101 -5.27 -20.32 18.66
C ALA A 101 -3.91 -19.89 18.06
N LYS A 102 -3.41 -20.61 17.06
CA LYS A 102 -2.17 -20.26 16.37
C LYS A 102 -2.32 -19.00 15.50
N ILE A 103 -3.46 -18.81 14.83
CA ILE A 103 -3.75 -17.58 14.09
C ILE A 103 -3.70 -16.37 15.04
N GLU A 104 -4.40 -16.46 16.18
CA GLU A 104 -4.38 -15.35 17.17
C GLU A 104 -2.96 -15.07 17.68
N GLU A 105 -2.19 -16.10 17.99
CA GLU A 105 -0.80 -15.95 18.44
C GLU A 105 0.08 -15.27 17.37
N LEU A 106 -0.05 -15.67 16.10
CA LEU A 106 0.73 -15.09 15.00
C LEU A 106 0.40 -13.61 14.78
N LEU A 107 -0.87 -13.21 14.93
CA LEU A 107 -1.32 -11.82 14.81
C LEU A 107 -0.78 -10.91 15.91
N GLU A 108 -0.37 -11.47 17.06
CA GLU A 108 0.24 -10.69 18.16
C GLU A 108 1.77 -10.65 18.09
N ARG A 109 2.39 -11.36 17.16
CA ARG A 109 3.86 -11.36 17.01
C ARG A 109 4.38 -10.06 16.40
N PRO A 110 5.57 -9.58 16.80
CA PRO A 110 6.23 -8.43 16.17
C PRO A 110 6.40 -8.59 14.65
N GLY A 111 6.59 -9.82 14.17
CA GLY A 111 6.69 -10.14 12.74
C GLY A 111 5.44 -9.74 11.94
N TYR A 112 4.25 -9.79 12.54
CA TYR A 112 3.03 -9.30 11.91
C TYR A 112 3.15 -7.81 11.54
N ALA A 113 3.52 -7.00 12.52
CA ALA A 113 3.63 -5.55 12.30
C ALA A 113 4.71 -5.20 11.26
N ALA A 114 5.87 -5.85 11.32
CA ALA A 114 6.95 -5.64 10.36
C ALA A 114 6.54 -6.03 8.92
N TRP A 115 5.93 -7.22 8.78
CA TRP A 115 5.53 -7.73 7.47
C TRP A 115 4.41 -6.89 6.83
N TRP A 116 3.36 -6.56 7.59
CA TRP A 116 2.24 -5.78 7.05
C TRP A 116 2.58 -4.30 6.88
N ALA A 117 3.48 -3.74 7.69
CA ALA A 117 4.05 -2.43 7.40
C ALA A 117 4.83 -2.41 6.08
N THR A 118 5.60 -3.46 5.77
CA THR A 118 6.31 -3.62 4.50
C THR A 118 5.32 -3.70 3.33
N LYS A 119 4.23 -4.47 3.46
CA LYS A 119 3.15 -4.53 2.46
C LYS A 119 2.49 -3.16 2.23
N LEU A 120 2.15 -2.44 3.29
CA LEU A 120 1.58 -1.10 3.20
C LEU A 120 2.58 -0.10 2.58
N CYS A 121 3.88 -0.24 2.87
CA CYS A 121 4.92 0.55 2.20
C CYS A 121 5.05 0.24 0.71
N ASP A 122 4.85 -1.01 0.29
CA ASP A 122 4.80 -1.36 -1.14
C ASP A 122 3.64 -0.64 -1.82
N TRP A 123 2.44 -0.74 -1.27
CA TRP A 123 1.22 -0.15 -1.84
C TRP A 123 1.21 1.38 -1.83
N THR A 124 1.90 2.00 -0.87
CA THR A 124 2.03 3.46 -0.77
C THR A 124 3.30 4.00 -1.45
N MET A 125 4.13 3.12 -2.05
CA MET A 125 5.37 3.47 -2.76
C MET A 125 6.42 4.16 -1.88
N ASN A 126 6.70 3.63 -0.71
CA ASN A 126 7.84 4.06 0.11
C ASN A 126 9.16 3.65 -0.56
N ASN A 127 9.63 4.43 -1.51
CA ASN A 127 10.87 4.20 -2.27
C ASN A 127 11.85 5.35 -2.02
N ASN A 128 13.05 5.03 -1.56
CA ASN A 128 14.12 5.97 -1.30
C ASN A 128 14.46 6.85 -2.53
N ARG A 129 14.38 6.33 -3.75
CA ARG A 129 14.64 7.11 -4.98
C ARG A 129 13.54 8.13 -5.27
N ASN A 130 12.32 7.83 -4.86
CA ASN A 130 11.14 8.64 -5.16
C ASN A 130 10.79 9.66 -4.06
N VAL A 131 11.31 9.49 -2.85
CA VAL A 131 11.14 10.49 -1.78
C VAL A 131 11.97 11.73 -2.08
N ASN A 132 11.43 12.91 -1.75
CA ASN A 132 12.07 14.17 -2.00
C ASN A 132 13.35 14.34 -1.14
N ASN A 133 14.42 14.88 -1.73
CA ASN A 133 15.71 15.10 -1.09
C ASN A 133 15.94 16.60 -0.72
N ASN A 134 14.88 17.33 -0.43
CA ASN A 134 14.95 18.78 -0.18
C ASN A 134 14.87 19.14 1.31
N SER A 135 15.31 18.23 2.19
CA SER A 135 15.20 18.36 3.64
C SER A 135 16.36 17.64 4.32
N PRO A 136 16.73 18.00 5.57
CA PRO A 136 17.89 17.46 6.28
C PRO A 136 17.90 15.94 6.46
N GLU A 137 16.75 15.29 6.66
CA GLU A 137 16.64 13.84 6.78
C GLU A 137 17.16 13.12 5.53
N GLY A 138 17.02 13.77 4.38
CA GLY A 138 17.36 13.21 3.07
C GLY A 138 16.46 12.02 2.70
N ARG A 139 16.72 11.44 1.55
CA ARG A 139 15.89 10.35 1.01
C ARG A 139 15.80 9.14 1.94
N GLN A 140 16.94 8.66 2.42
CA GLN A 140 16.98 7.50 3.30
C GLN A 140 16.26 7.75 4.62
N GLY A 141 16.49 8.91 5.24
CA GLY A 141 15.83 9.29 6.49
C GLY A 141 14.31 9.40 6.32
N ALA A 142 13.85 10.04 5.25
CA ALA A 142 12.43 10.15 4.94
C ALA A 142 11.77 8.78 4.71
N SER A 143 12.45 7.87 4.01
CA SER A 143 11.97 6.50 3.78
C SER A 143 11.94 5.69 5.09
N ASN A 144 12.95 5.87 5.96
CA ASN A 144 12.98 5.22 7.28
C ASN A 144 11.85 5.74 8.17
N PHE A 145 11.64 7.05 8.24
CA PHE A 145 10.53 7.66 8.98
C PHE A 145 9.17 7.19 8.47
N TRP A 146 9.03 7.03 7.16
CA TRP A 146 7.81 6.46 6.57
C TRP A 146 7.56 5.03 7.06
N TYR A 147 8.56 4.15 6.98
CA TYR A 147 8.43 2.78 7.47
C TYR A 147 8.16 2.75 8.99
N GLU A 148 8.91 3.53 9.77
CA GLU A 148 8.75 3.64 11.22
C GLU A 148 7.31 4.03 11.60
N TRP A 149 6.77 5.05 10.91
CA TRP A 149 5.38 5.47 11.09
C TRP A 149 4.40 4.34 10.76
N MET A 150 4.55 3.71 9.62
CA MET A 150 3.67 2.62 9.18
C MET A 150 3.74 1.43 10.15
N HIS A 151 4.96 1.03 10.53
CA HIS A 151 5.18 -0.06 11.49
C HIS A 151 4.52 0.21 12.84
N LYS A 152 4.67 1.43 13.36
CA LYS A 152 4.06 1.82 14.65
C LYS A 152 2.54 1.74 14.59
N LYS A 153 1.91 2.23 13.51
CA LYS A 153 0.45 2.18 13.35
C LYS A 153 -0.07 0.75 13.24
N VAL A 154 0.60 -0.11 12.47
CA VAL A 154 0.24 -1.53 12.39
C VAL A 154 0.46 -2.26 13.71
N ALA A 155 1.58 -2.00 14.41
CA ALA A 155 1.87 -2.59 15.71
C ALA A 155 0.84 -2.23 16.78
N GLN A 156 0.31 -1.02 16.73
CA GLN A 156 -0.78 -0.55 17.59
C GLN A 156 -2.16 -1.06 17.17
N ASN A 157 -2.24 -1.77 16.07
CA ASN A 157 -3.50 -2.15 15.41
C ASN A 157 -4.44 -0.96 15.19
N LEU A 158 -3.87 0.19 14.76
CA LEU A 158 -4.70 1.36 14.45
C LEU A 158 -5.66 0.99 13.31
N PRO A 159 -6.95 1.38 13.38
CA PRO A 159 -7.90 1.18 12.29
C PRO A 159 -7.36 1.67 10.95
N TYR A 160 -7.61 0.91 9.87
CA TYR A 160 -7.04 1.23 8.56
C TYR A 160 -7.50 2.60 8.03
N ASP A 161 -8.72 3.00 8.30
CA ASP A 161 -9.25 4.33 7.97
C ASP A 161 -8.49 5.46 8.68
N GLU A 162 -8.10 5.27 9.96
CA GLU A 162 -7.26 6.23 10.70
C GLU A 162 -5.81 6.26 10.16
N ILE A 163 -5.27 5.11 9.75
CA ILE A 163 -3.98 5.07 9.05
C ILE A 163 -4.05 5.89 7.75
N VAL A 164 -5.12 5.70 6.98
CA VAL A 164 -5.31 6.42 5.72
C VAL A 164 -5.61 7.89 5.94
N GLU A 165 -6.37 8.27 6.97
CA GLU A 165 -6.54 9.66 7.38
C GLU A 165 -5.18 10.34 7.63
N GLY A 166 -4.30 9.68 8.41
CA GLY A 166 -2.95 10.17 8.69
C GLY A 166 -2.08 10.37 7.44
N ILE A 167 -2.39 9.68 6.33
CA ILE A 167 -1.73 9.85 5.03
C ILE A 167 -2.44 10.93 4.20
N VAL A 168 -3.76 10.83 4.06
CA VAL A 168 -4.54 11.69 3.18
C VAL A 168 -4.52 13.14 3.67
N LEU A 169 -4.75 13.38 4.97
CA LEU A 169 -4.75 14.70 5.58
C LEU A 169 -3.36 15.16 6.03
N ALA A 170 -2.31 14.43 5.66
CA ALA A 170 -0.97 14.69 6.15
C ALA A 170 -0.51 16.14 5.92
N LYS A 171 0.04 16.69 6.99
CA LYS A 171 0.75 17.97 7.07
C LYS A 171 1.97 17.80 7.98
N SER A 172 3.01 18.60 7.78
CA SER A 172 4.26 18.45 8.53
C SER A 172 4.15 18.97 9.96
N ARG A 173 3.42 20.05 10.18
CA ARG A 173 3.24 20.64 11.52
C ARG A 173 2.01 20.10 12.21
N LEU A 174 2.12 19.97 13.52
CA LEU A 174 0.99 19.76 14.40
C LEU A 174 0.13 21.04 14.51
N ASP A 175 -1.09 20.90 15.01
CA ASP A 175 -1.97 22.04 15.18
C ASP A 175 -1.42 23.00 16.24
N GLY A 176 -1.33 24.27 15.87
CA GLY A 176 -0.76 25.30 16.72
C GLY A 176 0.78 25.36 16.75
N GLU A 177 1.46 24.40 16.15
CA GLU A 177 2.93 24.32 16.14
C GLU A 177 3.56 25.43 15.28
N SER A 178 4.48 26.20 15.84
CA SER A 178 5.30 27.17 15.11
C SER A 178 6.34 26.49 14.23
N TYR A 179 6.96 27.25 13.31
CA TYR A 179 8.05 26.73 12.48
C TYR A 179 9.27 26.30 13.30
N THR A 180 9.57 27.00 14.38
CA THR A 180 10.70 26.68 15.26
C THR A 180 10.46 25.36 16.00
N GLU A 181 9.29 25.21 16.65
CA GLU A 181 8.92 23.99 17.35
C GLU A 181 8.89 22.77 16.42
N PHE A 182 8.37 22.94 15.18
CA PHE A 182 8.46 21.91 14.16
C PHE A 182 9.90 21.50 13.84
N CYS A 183 10.80 22.48 13.68
CA CYS A 183 12.21 22.20 13.41
C CYS A 183 12.91 21.53 14.61
N GLU A 184 12.58 21.92 15.83
CA GLU A 184 13.08 21.29 17.07
C GLU A 184 12.66 19.81 17.12
N ARG A 185 11.37 19.54 16.93
CA ARG A 185 10.82 18.19 16.93
C ARG A 185 11.42 17.32 15.82
N MET A 186 11.55 17.83 14.59
CA MET A 186 12.16 17.08 13.50
C MET A 186 13.66 16.82 13.73
N SER A 187 14.37 17.76 14.38
CA SER A 187 15.77 17.61 14.72
C SER A 187 15.97 16.54 15.80
N SER A 188 15.09 16.45 16.80
CA SER A 188 15.15 15.43 17.85
C SER A 188 15.01 14.01 17.29
N TYR A 189 14.18 13.81 16.25
CA TYR A 189 14.09 12.51 15.57
C TYR A 189 15.39 12.12 14.85
N LEU A 190 16.08 13.09 14.23
CA LEU A 190 17.38 12.83 13.58
C LEU A 190 18.52 12.62 14.60
N ALA A 191 18.44 13.26 15.75
CA ALA A 191 19.37 13.06 16.85
C ALA A 191 19.15 11.71 17.55
N ASN A 192 18.04 11.04 17.29
CA ASN A 192 17.63 9.81 17.97
C ASN A 192 17.60 9.99 19.50
N GLU A 193 17.02 11.11 19.95
CA GLU A 193 16.88 11.41 21.37
C GLU A 193 15.95 10.39 22.04
N ASP A 194 16.30 9.99 23.25
CA ASP A 194 15.59 8.94 24.00
C ASP A 194 14.08 9.22 24.09
N GLY A 195 13.28 8.24 23.65
CA GLY A 195 11.82 8.29 23.67
C GLY A 195 11.17 9.11 22.55
N GLN A 196 11.95 9.66 21.62
CA GLN A 196 11.43 10.38 20.45
C GLN A 196 11.37 9.45 19.24
N SER A 197 10.18 9.27 18.64
CA SER A 197 9.96 8.43 17.47
C SER A 197 9.07 9.15 16.44
N PHE A 198 9.50 9.16 15.19
CA PHE A 198 8.65 9.68 14.10
C PHE A 198 7.36 8.85 13.96
N GLY A 199 7.37 7.59 14.36
CA GLY A 199 6.20 6.71 14.40
C GLY A 199 5.05 7.23 15.27
N ASP A 200 5.33 8.09 16.25
CA ASP A 200 4.30 8.67 17.13
C ASP A 200 3.55 9.85 16.49
N GLN A 201 4.02 10.35 15.32
CA GLN A 201 3.33 11.41 14.59
C GLN A 201 1.93 10.99 14.16
N PRO A 202 0.94 11.92 14.15
CA PRO A 202 -0.38 11.63 13.60
C PRO A 202 -0.36 11.51 12.08
N TYR A 203 0.56 12.19 11.39
CA TYR A 203 0.57 12.36 9.94
C TYR A 203 1.82 11.81 9.28
N LEU A 204 1.68 11.37 8.01
CA LEU A 204 2.75 10.91 7.13
C LEU A 204 2.93 11.87 5.93
N PRO A 205 3.56 13.03 6.09
CA PRO A 205 3.66 14.04 5.03
C PRO A 205 4.49 13.59 3.82
N TYR A 206 5.36 12.60 3.98
CA TYR A 206 6.24 12.10 2.92
C TYR A 206 5.49 11.51 1.72
N PHE A 207 4.28 10.98 1.91
CA PHE A 207 3.43 10.53 0.81
C PHE A 207 3.18 11.64 -0.22
N TRP A 208 2.95 12.87 0.23
CA TRP A 208 2.69 14.01 -0.64
C TRP A 208 3.96 14.72 -1.14
N SER A 209 5.14 14.44 -0.57
CA SER A 209 6.42 15.01 -1.00
C SER A 209 7.18 14.14 -2.00
N ARG A 210 6.56 13.12 -2.54
CA ARG A 210 7.14 12.23 -3.56
C ARG A 210 7.52 13.01 -4.83
N GLN A 211 8.58 12.55 -5.53
CA GLN A 211 9.05 13.21 -6.74
C GLN A 211 8.09 13.06 -7.92
N ASP A 212 7.33 11.98 -7.97
CA ASP A 212 6.27 11.72 -8.95
C ASP A 212 4.95 12.43 -8.63
N PHE A 213 4.86 13.20 -7.52
CA PHE A 213 3.67 13.95 -7.09
C PHE A 213 3.80 15.47 -7.27
N LYS A 214 4.46 15.92 -8.33
CA LYS A 214 4.66 17.36 -8.58
C LYS A 214 3.41 18.08 -9.05
N LYS A 215 2.53 17.36 -9.73
CA LYS A 215 1.30 17.91 -10.32
C LYS A 215 0.06 17.31 -9.67
N PRO A 216 -1.07 18.05 -9.67
CA PRO A 216 -2.34 17.53 -9.18
C PRO A 216 -2.80 16.23 -9.87
N GLU A 217 -2.54 16.12 -11.18
CA GLU A 217 -2.85 14.93 -11.98
C GLU A 217 -2.12 13.69 -11.45
N GLU A 218 -0.84 13.83 -11.16
CA GLU A 218 0.01 12.74 -10.64
C GLU A 218 -0.48 12.30 -9.24
N ARG A 219 -0.85 13.27 -8.39
CA ARG A 219 -1.42 13.02 -7.06
C ARG A 219 -2.77 12.31 -7.13
N ALA A 220 -3.64 12.75 -8.04
CA ALA A 220 -4.95 12.13 -8.25
C ALA A 220 -4.82 10.67 -8.69
N LEU A 221 -3.90 10.38 -9.61
CA LEU A 221 -3.62 9.02 -10.03
C LEU A 221 -3.08 8.17 -8.88
N GLY A 222 -2.01 8.64 -8.23
CA GLY A 222 -1.41 7.91 -7.13
C GLY A 222 -2.38 7.64 -5.98
N PHE A 223 -3.25 8.61 -5.68
CA PHE A 223 -4.32 8.44 -4.69
C PHE A 223 -5.34 7.37 -5.13
N ALA A 224 -5.84 7.45 -6.36
CA ALA A 224 -6.83 6.50 -6.87
C ALA A 224 -6.29 5.06 -6.91
N TYR A 225 -5.06 4.87 -7.34
CA TYR A 225 -4.39 3.57 -7.30
C TYR A 225 -4.19 3.05 -5.88
N THR A 226 -3.65 3.90 -4.99
CA THR A 226 -3.28 3.48 -3.65
C THR A 226 -4.48 3.10 -2.81
N PHE A 227 -5.52 3.94 -2.81
CA PHE A 227 -6.61 3.83 -1.83
C PHE A 227 -7.95 3.36 -2.42
N LEU A 228 -8.16 3.53 -3.72
CA LEU A 228 -9.43 3.15 -4.35
C LEU A 228 -9.31 1.91 -5.24
N GLY A 229 -8.08 1.48 -5.58
CA GLY A 229 -7.88 0.39 -6.52
C GLY A 229 -8.45 0.67 -7.92
N VAL A 230 -8.48 1.95 -8.33
CA VAL A 230 -9.09 2.37 -9.60
C VAL A 230 -8.03 2.96 -10.53
N ARG A 231 -7.96 2.43 -11.76
CA ARG A 231 -7.03 2.88 -12.81
C ARG A 231 -7.67 3.92 -13.69
N ILE A 232 -7.54 5.22 -13.34
CA ILE A 232 -8.18 6.33 -14.08
C ILE A 232 -7.24 7.06 -15.04
N GLN A 233 -6.02 6.57 -15.30
CA GLN A 233 -5.04 7.27 -16.13
C GLN A 233 -5.53 7.53 -17.56
N CYS A 234 -6.33 6.64 -18.16
CA CYS A 234 -6.87 6.85 -19.50
C CYS A 234 -7.82 8.05 -19.55
N ALA A 235 -8.52 8.32 -18.44
CA ALA A 235 -9.43 9.45 -18.33
C ALA A 235 -8.75 10.83 -18.36
N GLN A 236 -7.41 10.90 -18.24
CA GLN A 236 -6.68 12.18 -18.41
C GLN A 236 -6.84 12.78 -19.81
N CYS A 237 -6.98 11.98 -20.84
CA CYS A 237 -6.99 12.43 -22.24
C CYS A 237 -8.33 12.22 -22.94
N HIS A 238 -9.03 11.13 -22.65
CA HIS A 238 -10.28 10.74 -23.28
C HIS A 238 -11.14 9.92 -22.32
N LYS A 239 -12.37 9.55 -22.70
CA LYS A 239 -13.19 8.63 -21.93
C LYS A 239 -12.42 7.32 -21.69
N HIS A 240 -12.47 6.79 -20.46
CA HIS A 240 -11.86 5.51 -20.15
C HIS A 240 -12.43 4.38 -21.01
N PRO A 241 -11.61 3.55 -21.69
CA PRO A 241 -12.10 2.56 -22.66
C PRO A 241 -12.83 1.38 -22.00
N PHE A 242 -12.58 1.11 -20.73
CA PHE A 242 -13.08 -0.06 -19.99
C PHE A 242 -13.87 0.32 -18.74
N ASP A 243 -14.14 1.62 -18.54
CA ASP A 243 -14.87 2.11 -17.38
C ASP A 243 -15.74 3.33 -17.75
N GLN A 244 -16.54 3.80 -16.81
CA GLN A 244 -17.44 4.94 -16.99
C GLN A 244 -16.76 6.31 -16.98
N TRP A 245 -15.53 6.40 -16.49
CA TRP A 245 -14.85 7.67 -16.23
C TRP A 245 -14.54 8.45 -17.50
N THR A 246 -14.97 9.71 -17.53
CA THR A 246 -14.69 10.66 -18.60
C THR A 246 -13.49 11.53 -18.25
N LYS A 247 -13.00 12.29 -19.24
CA LYS A 247 -11.97 13.31 -19.02
C LYS A 247 -12.45 14.39 -18.05
N ASP A 248 -13.73 14.77 -18.10
CA ASP A 248 -14.31 15.76 -17.19
C ASP A 248 -14.32 15.24 -15.74
N ASP A 249 -14.66 13.97 -15.51
CA ASP A 249 -14.57 13.36 -14.18
C ASP A 249 -13.16 13.42 -13.63
N PHE A 250 -12.15 13.09 -14.44
CA PHE A 250 -10.75 13.18 -14.03
C PHE A 250 -10.32 14.62 -13.74
N ASP A 251 -10.67 15.58 -14.63
CA ASP A 251 -10.29 16.99 -14.48
C ASP A 251 -10.91 17.61 -13.23
N ARG A 252 -12.11 17.21 -12.84
CA ARG A 252 -12.76 17.65 -11.59
C ARG A 252 -12.19 16.93 -10.36
N PHE A 253 -11.94 15.63 -10.45
CA PHE A 253 -11.38 14.86 -9.36
C PHE A 253 -10.00 15.33 -8.94
N LYS A 254 -9.10 15.63 -9.89
CA LYS A 254 -7.75 16.13 -9.60
C LYS A 254 -7.72 17.44 -8.81
N ASN A 255 -8.82 18.21 -8.82
CA ASN A 255 -8.88 19.50 -8.15
C ASN A 255 -8.81 19.41 -6.63
N PHE A 256 -9.15 18.29 -6.03
CA PHE A 256 -8.92 18.03 -4.60
C PHE A 256 -7.43 18.15 -4.22
N PHE A 257 -6.53 17.90 -5.15
CA PHE A 257 -5.09 17.84 -4.94
C PHE A 257 -4.34 19.12 -5.34
N ASN A 258 -5.05 20.14 -5.81
CA ASN A 258 -4.46 21.40 -6.27
C ASN A 258 -3.76 22.20 -5.16
N ARG A 259 -4.09 21.93 -3.89
CA ARG A 259 -3.67 22.77 -2.77
C ARG A 259 -2.61 22.15 -1.88
N VAL A 260 -2.17 20.93 -2.13
CA VAL A 260 -1.05 20.33 -1.41
C VAL A 260 0.26 20.87 -1.94
N THR A 261 1.12 21.38 -1.06
CA THR A 261 2.37 22.04 -1.45
C THR A 261 3.50 21.74 -0.47
N GLU A 262 4.70 21.63 -1.02
CA GLU A 262 5.96 21.58 -0.27
C GLU A 262 6.53 23.00 -0.12
N TYR A 263 6.69 23.45 1.12
CA TYR A 263 7.25 24.75 1.46
C TYR A 263 8.70 24.61 1.90
N ARG A 264 9.61 25.25 1.16
CA ARG A 264 11.05 25.23 1.42
C ARG A 264 11.50 26.53 2.07
N ASN A 265 12.56 26.47 2.85
CA ASN A 265 13.21 27.67 3.41
C ASN A 265 12.26 28.54 4.25
N GLY A 266 11.36 27.95 5.03
CA GLY A 266 10.37 28.69 5.83
C GLY A 266 9.41 29.54 4.97
N SER A 267 9.05 29.07 3.77
CA SER A 267 8.29 29.88 2.81
C SER A 267 6.77 29.86 3.00
N ARG A 268 6.25 29.14 3.99
CA ARG A 268 4.80 29.03 4.23
C ARG A 268 4.19 30.37 4.66
N PHE A 269 4.89 31.10 5.53
CA PHE A 269 4.49 32.43 5.97
C PHE A 269 5.62 33.46 5.75
N PRO A 270 5.31 34.75 5.52
CA PRO A 270 6.31 35.76 5.16
C PRO A 270 7.44 35.93 6.17
N ASP A 271 7.14 35.87 7.47
CA ASP A 271 8.05 36.06 8.61
C ASP A 271 8.95 34.81 8.85
N GLU A 272 8.52 33.66 8.48
CA GLU A 272 9.26 32.40 8.67
C GLU A 272 10.55 32.31 7.84
N LYS A 273 10.61 33.02 6.71
CA LYS A 273 11.85 33.17 5.95
C LYS A 273 12.96 33.86 6.76
N SER A 274 12.57 34.78 7.66
CA SER A 274 13.52 35.38 8.59
C SER A 274 13.99 34.40 9.65
N ILE A 275 13.05 33.61 10.22
CA ILE A 275 13.36 32.55 11.18
C ILE A 275 14.32 31.51 10.56
N TYR A 276 14.03 31.03 9.36
CA TYR A 276 14.89 30.13 8.61
C TYR A 276 16.33 30.67 8.48
N LYS A 277 16.47 31.95 8.09
CA LYS A 277 17.80 32.59 7.96
C LYS A 277 18.50 32.74 9.31
N GLN A 278 17.77 33.10 10.37
CA GLN A 278 18.32 33.20 11.72
C GLN A 278 18.83 31.83 12.21
N MET A 279 18.09 30.75 11.96
CA MET A 279 18.52 29.40 12.28
C MET A 279 19.82 29.03 11.55
N LEU A 280 19.97 29.35 10.27
CA LEU A 280 21.23 29.11 9.54
C LEU A 280 22.39 29.89 10.14
N VAL A 281 22.17 31.15 10.52
CA VAL A 281 23.21 31.98 11.17
C VAL A 281 23.61 31.43 12.53
N SER A 282 22.65 31.00 13.37
CA SER A 282 22.92 30.40 14.68
C SER A 282 23.71 29.10 14.56
N LEU A 283 23.56 28.38 13.46
CA LEU A 283 24.31 27.17 13.13
C LEU A 283 25.71 27.46 12.53
N ASN A 284 26.15 28.73 12.47
CA ASN A 284 27.39 29.16 11.82
C ASN A 284 27.46 28.76 10.33
N ILE A 285 26.33 28.81 9.63
CA ILE A 285 26.25 28.53 8.18
C ILE A 285 26.31 29.84 7.41
N ASP A 286 27.29 29.98 6.53
CA ASP A 286 27.41 31.16 5.66
C ASP A 286 26.32 31.13 4.57
N THR A 287 25.32 31.99 4.75
CA THR A 287 24.19 32.12 3.82
C THR A 287 24.58 32.83 2.52
N THR A 288 25.78 33.38 2.42
CA THR A 288 26.32 34.05 1.22
C THR A 288 27.10 33.11 0.31
N ASP A 289 27.50 31.95 0.84
CA ASP A 289 28.19 30.90 0.06
C ASP A 289 27.27 30.34 -1.02
N LYS A 290 27.62 30.60 -2.27
CA LYS A 290 26.85 30.16 -3.44
C LYS A 290 26.97 28.67 -3.70
N ASP A 291 28.00 28.00 -3.17
CA ASP A 291 28.25 26.57 -3.34
C ASP A 291 27.55 25.73 -2.27
N LEU A 292 27.14 26.35 -1.16
CA LEU A 292 26.43 25.70 -0.07
C LEU A 292 24.91 25.77 -0.28
N LYS A 293 24.39 25.03 -1.24
CA LYS A 293 22.96 24.96 -1.60
C LYS A 293 22.51 23.54 -1.87
N GLY A 294 21.20 23.32 -1.82
CA GLY A 294 20.58 22.03 -2.14
C GLY A 294 21.18 20.91 -1.29
N ASN A 295 21.56 19.81 -1.91
CA ASN A 295 22.02 18.60 -1.22
C ASN A 295 23.25 18.84 -0.32
N LYS A 296 24.15 19.78 -0.67
CA LYS A 296 25.30 20.09 0.18
C LYS A 296 24.86 20.72 1.49
N LEU A 297 23.95 21.68 1.44
CA LEU A 297 23.36 22.29 2.62
C LEU A 297 22.60 21.26 3.48
N TYR A 298 21.74 20.47 2.88
CA TYR A 298 20.95 19.48 3.62
C TYR A 298 21.81 18.42 4.31
N ARG A 299 22.90 17.96 3.68
CA ARG A 299 23.88 17.06 4.33
C ARG A 299 24.55 17.70 5.55
N LEU A 300 24.92 18.99 5.45
CA LEU A 300 25.47 19.73 6.58
C LEU A 300 24.46 19.87 7.71
N LEU A 301 23.22 20.26 7.39
CA LEU A 301 22.12 20.35 8.36
C LEU A 301 21.86 19.00 9.03
N LYS A 302 21.81 17.90 8.27
CA LYS A 302 21.69 16.55 8.83
C LYS A 302 22.77 16.24 9.86
N THR A 303 24.04 16.56 9.52
CA THR A 303 25.16 16.32 10.42
C THR A 303 25.03 17.12 11.72
N LYS A 304 24.48 18.33 11.66
CA LYS A 304 24.21 19.17 12.82
C LYS A 304 23.03 18.64 13.65
N ALA A 305 21.94 18.25 12.99
CA ALA A 305 20.80 17.66 13.69
C ALA A 305 21.17 16.39 14.45
N ILE A 306 21.96 15.49 13.85
CA ILE A 306 22.46 14.26 14.52
C ILE A 306 23.29 14.60 15.79
N LYS A 307 23.85 15.81 15.87
CA LYS A 307 24.58 16.30 17.05
C LYS A 307 23.69 17.02 18.08
N GLY A 308 22.37 17.00 17.90
CA GLY A 308 21.39 17.66 18.76
C GLY A 308 21.21 19.16 18.49
N GLU A 309 21.68 19.69 17.34
CA GLU A 309 21.41 21.07 16.97
C GLU A 309 20.06 21.18 16.24
N THR A 310 19.23 22.15 16.60
CA THR A 310 17.98 22.43 15.87
C THR A 310 18.28 23.01 14.49
N VAL A 311 17.79 22.34 13.43
CA VAL A 311 18.01 22.74 12.04
C VAL A 311 16.69 22.99 11.31
N PRO A 312 16.68 23.83 10.26
CA PRO A 312 15.45 24.10 9.51
C PRO A 312 15.07 22.94 8.58
N PHE A 313 13.78 22.59 8.52
CA PHE A 313 13.20 21.57 7.68
C PHE A 313 12.25 22.13 6.62
N THR A 314 12.04 21.35 5.58
CA THR A 314 10.99 21.54 4.58
C THR A 314 9.67 21.00 5.11
N GLU A 315 8.56 21.65 4.82
CA GLU A 315 7.25 21.24 5.29
C GLU A 315 6.25 20.99 4.14
N VAL A 316 5.33 20.06 4.35
CA VAL A 316 4.17 19.81 3.49
C VAL A 316 2.93 20.35 4.19
N ALA A 317 2.14 21.13 3.48
CA ALA A 317 0.88 21.65 4.01
C ALA A 317 -0.07 22.06 2.87
N PRO A 318 -1.39 22.17 3.13
CA PRO A 318 -2.30 22.80 2.19
C PRO A 318 -1.99 24.29 2.06
N THR A 319 -2.21 24.83 0.86
CA THR A 319 -2.19 26.29 0.64
C THR A 319 -3.44 26.93 1.23
N LYS A 320 -3.39 28.24 1.49
CA LYS A 320 -4.56 28.99 1.98
C LYS A 320 -5.77 28.82 1.06
N PRO A 321 -6.99 28.80 1.61
CA PRO A 321 -8.22 28.75 0.83
C PRO A 321 -8.32 29.94 -0.12
N LYS A 322 -8.90 29.72 -1.29
CA LYS A 322 -9.23 30.80 -2.22
C LYS A 322 -10.53 31.44 -1.75
N PRO A 323 -10.59 32.80 -1.65
CA PRO A 323 -11.83 33.45 -1.29
C PRO A 323 -12.90 33.21 -2.35
N ALA A 324 -14.16 33.21 -1.92
CA ALA A 324 -15.29 33.12 -2.84
C ALA A 324 -15.24 34.27 -3.89
N LEU A 325 -15.65 33.96 -5.12
CA LEU A 325 -15.80 34.97 -6.15
C LEU A 325 -17.10 35.76 -5.91
N THR A 326 -16.99 37.07 -5.92
CA THR A 326 -18.21 37.89 -5.95
C THR A 326 -18.95 37.72 -7.28
N LYS A 327 -20.26 37.94 -7.28
CA LYS A 327 -21.08 37.82 -8.50
C LYS A 327 -20.55 38.69 -9.64
N GLU A 328 -20.08 39.91 -9.31
CA GLU A 328 -19.53 40.86 -10.26
C GLU A 328 -18.21 40.34 -10.89
N LYS A 329 -17.31 39.75 -10.07
CA LYS A 329 -16.07 39.17 -10.56
C LYS A 329 -16.33 37.98 -11.45
N LEU A 330 -17.27 37.10 -11.05
CA LEU A 330 -17.65 35.92 -11.84
C LEU A 330 -18.24 36.36 -13.19
N ALA A 331 -19.19 37.32 -13.19
CA ALA A 331 -19.77 37.87 -14.40
C ALA A 331 -18.70 38.47 -15.34
N GLY A 332 -17.76 39.27 -14.79
CA GLY A 332 -16.66 39.83 -15.57
C GLY A 332 -15.71 38.77 -16.17
N ILE A 333 -15.46 37.68 -15.47
CA ILE A 333 -14.67 36.53 -16.02
C ILE A 333 -15.43 35.86 -17.15
N MET A 334 -16.73 35.58 -16.96
CA MET A 334 -17.58 34.97 -17.97
C MET A 334 -17.71 35.83 -19.22
N GLU A 335 -17.84 37.15 -19.06
CA GLU A 335 -17.85 38.09 -20.17
C GLU A 335 -16.53 38.04 -20.96
N GLN A 336 -15.39 38.01 -20.27
CA GLN A 336 -14.08 37.87 -20.92
C GLN A 336 -13.97 36.54 -21.70
N ILE A 337 -14.39 35.41 -21.13
CA ILE A 337 -14.36 34.09 -21.78
C ILE A 337 -15.22 34.08 -23.06
N ASN A 338 -16.36 34.78 -23.05
CA ASN A 338 -17.30 34.85 -24.16
C ASN A 338 -16.97 35.93 -25.19
N SER A 339 -15.94 36.76 -24.94
CA SER A 339 -15.52 37.81 -25.86
C SER A 339 -14.93 37.23 -27.16
N SER A 340 -15.37 37.74 -28.31
CA SER A 340 -14.82 37.34 -29.63
C SER A 340 -13.34 37.67 -29.79
N ASP A 341 -12.82 38.64 -29.05
CA ASP A 341 -11.46 39.15 -29.20
C ASP A 341 -10.47 38.52 -28.21
N ILE A 342 -10.92 37.57 -27.39
CA ILE A 342 -10.04 36.94 -26.41
C ILE A 342 -9.02 36.02 -27.09
N LYS A 343 -7.75 36.16 -26.73
CA LYS A 343 -6.70 35.21 -27.15
C LYS A 343 -6.96 33.84 -26.53
N GLN A 344 -6.89 32.79 -27.33
CA GLN A 344 -7.15 31.42 -26.91
C GLN A 344 -6.44 31.01 -25.60
N LYS A 345 -5.16 31.33 -25.47
CA LYS A 345 -4.38 31.10 -24.24
C LYS A 345 -4.97 31.76 -22.99
N LYS A 346 -5.54 32.97 -23.14
CA LYS A 346 -6.15 33.70 -22.02
C LYS A 346 -7.51 33.11 -21.67
N LYS A 347 -8.28 32.69 -22.67
CA LYS A 347 -9.55 31.99 -22.49
C LYS A 347 -9.33 30.69 -21.68
N GLU A 348 -8.43 29.83 -22.12
CA GLU A 348 -8.07 28.61 -21.43
C GLU A 348 -7.58 28.84 -19.98
N GLN A 349 -6.87 29.95 -19.76
CA GLN A 349 -6.40 30.35 -18.43
C GLN A 349 -7.56 30.72 -17.49
N LEU A 350 -8.56 31.40 -17.99
CA LEU A 350 -9.74 31.80 -17.22
C LEU A 350 -10.67 30.60 -16.97
N GLU A 351 -10.84 29.73 -17.96
CA GLU A 351 -11.59 28.50 -17.82
C GLU A 351 -10.98 27.61 -16.75
N ARG A 352 -9.67 27.32 -16.80
CA ARG A 352 -8.94 26.56 -15.77
C ARG A 352 -9.00 27.23 -14.37
N PHE A 353 -9.02 28.55 -14.34
CA PHE A 353 -9.16 29.29 -13.08
C PHE A 353 -10.53 29.04 -12.43
N LEU A 354 -11.61 28.97 -13.22
CA LEU A 354 -12.96 28.66 -12.75
C LEU A 354 -13.08 27.16 -12.40
N GLU A 355 -12.64 26.28 -13.29
CA GLU A 355 -12.63 24.84 -13.09
C GLU A 355 -11.92 24.42 -11.79
N GLY A 356 -10.77 25.03 -11.49
CA GLY A 356 -10.02 24.75 -10.25
C GLY A 356 -10.66 25.27 -8.96
N ARG A 357 -11.91 25.74 -9.00
CA ARG A 357 -12.71 26.18 -7.84
C ARG A 357 -13.80 25.20 -7.46
N THR A 358 -14.00 24.19 -8.26
CA THR A 358 -14.90 23.08 -7.97
C THR A 358 -14.16 21.75 -8.08
N ALA A 359 -14.69 20.73 -7.44
CA ALA A 359 -14.22 19.36 -7.56
C ALA A 359 -15.42 18.42 -7.54
N THR A 360 -15.20 17.22 -8.06
CA THR A 360 -16.20 16.13 -8.00
C THR A 360 -15.50 14.84 -7.62
N VAL A 361 -16.00 14.15 -6.61
CA VAL A 361 -15.56 12.78 -6.31
C VAL A 361 -16.03 11.84 -7.41
N LEU A 362 -15.34 10.74 -7.62
CA LEU A 362 -15.71 9.77 -8.66
C LEU A 362 -17.14 9.26 -8.47
N GLY A 363 -18.00 9.51 -9.46
CA GLY A 363 -19.43 9.18 -9.40
C GLY A 363 -20.30 10.11 -8.53
N GLY A 364 -19.72 11.17 -7.95
CA GLY A 364 -20.42 12.08 -7.06
C GLY A 364 -20.93 13.37 -7.73
N LYS A 365 -21.32 14.32 -6.90
CA LYS A 365 -21.79 15.65 -7.34
C LYS A 365 -20.68 16.68 -7.24
N GLU A 366 -20.80 17.74 -8.07
CA GLU A 366 -19.89 18.87 -8.01
C GLU A 366 -19.99 19.60 -6.67
N MET A 367 -18.82 19.93 -6.11
CA MET A 367 -18.66 20.66 -4.86
C MET A 367 -17.77 21.88 -5.05
N LYS A 368 -18.07 22.98 -4.33
CA LYS A 368 -17.24 24.17 -4.33
C LYS A 368 -16.08 23.99 -3.37
N LEU A 369 -14.87 24.36 -3.83
CA LEU A 369 -13.65 24.34 -3.03
C LEU A 369 -13.28 25.72 -2.45
N GLU A 370 -14.10 26.74 -2.70
CA GLU A 370 -13.91 28.07 -2.16
C GLU A 370 -14.13 28.04 -0.65
N GLU A 371 -13.27 28.75 0.10
CA GLU A 371 -13.32 28.84 1.56
C GLU A 371 -13.13 27.51 2.33
N VAL A 372 -12.98 26.38 1.62
CA VAL A 372 -12.64 25.10 2.24
C VAL A 372 -11.18 25.13 2.70
N GLU A 373 -10.92 24.82 3.98
CA GLU A 373 -9.55 24.84 4.53
C GLU A 373 -8.68 23.75 3.89
N ASP A 374 -9.14 22.52 3.85
CA ASP A 374 -8.46 21.43 3.18
C ASP A 374 -9.43 20.58 2.33
N PRO A 375 -9.38 20.67 1.00
CA PRO A 375 -10.25 19.86 0.14
C PRO A 375 -10.13 18.36 0.35
N ARG A 376 -9.03 17.87 0.93
CA ARG A 376 -8.82 16.44 1.19
C ARG A 376 -9.73 15.91 2.30
N GLU A 377 -10.25 16.77 3.20
CA GLU A 377 -11.26 16.39 4.20
C GLU A 377 -12.56 15.93 3.53
N ILE A 378 -12.97 16.61 2.46
CA ILE A 378 -14.14 16.20 1.67
C ILE A 378 -13.90 14.85 0.99
N LEU A 379 -12.68 14.67 0.46
CA LEU A 379 -12.28 13.44 -0.19
C LEU A 379 -12.26 12.26 0.80
N LEU A 380 -11.70 12.47 1.99
CA LEU A 380 -11.69 11.46 3.06
C LEU A 380 -13.11 11.10 3.50
N ALA A 381 -13.96 12.10 3.75
CA ALA A 381 -15.35 11.87 4.12
C ALA A 381 -16.10 11.02 3.07
N TRP A 382 -15.85 11.27 1.77
CA TRP A 382 -16.41 10.44 0.70
C TRP A 382 -15.83 9.01 0.68
N MET A 383 -14.55 8.86 0.97
CA MET A 383 -13.94 7.51 1.04
C MET A 383 -14.57 6.65 2.12
N LEU A 384 -14.90 7.25 3.26
CA LEU A 384 -15.47 6.58 4.42
C LEU A 384 -17.00 6.44 4.35
N ASP A 385 -17.65 7.09 3.38
CA ASP A 385 -19.10 6.99 3.18
C ASP A 385 -19.51 5.57 2.76
N GLU A 386 -20.60 5.07 3.32
CA GLU A 386 -21.10 3.72 3.03
C GLU A 386 -21.41 3.49 1.55
N SER A 387 -21.74 4.55 0.80
CA SER A 387 -21.99 4.49 -0.63
C SER A 387 -20.72 4.35 -1.48
N ASN A 388 -19.52 4.52 -0.89
CA ASN A 388 -18.26 4.34 -1.58
C ASN A 388 -17.82 2.87 -1.52
N PRO A 389 -17.89 2.11 -2.62
CA PRO A 389 -17.48 0.72 -2.60
C PRO A 389 -15.95 0.55 -2.67
N TYR A 390 -15.23 1.53 -3.24
CA TYR A 390 -13.84 1.36 -3.65
C TYR A 390 -12.89 1.22 -2.47
N PHE A 391 -13.03 2.06 -1.44
CA PHE A 391 -12.04 2.14 -0.36
C PHE A 391 -11.88 0.83 0.40
N SER A 392 -12.98 0.25 0.89
CA SER A 392 -12.95 -1.02 1.61
C SER A 392 -12.66 -2.20 0.69
N GLN A 393 -13.22 -2.23 -0.52
CA GLN A 393 -12.97 -3.30 -1.48
C GLN A 393 -11.51 -3.34 -1.94
N ALA A 394 -10.86 -2.19 -2.14
CA ALA A 394 -9.47 -2.13 -2.57
C ALA A 394 -8.51 -2.79 -1.57
N ILE A 395 -8.59 -2.41 -0.30
CA ILE A 395 -7.71 -2.98 0.72
C ILE A 395 -8.02 -4.45 0.99
N VAL A 396 -9.30 -4.81 1.07
CA VAL A 396 -9.73 -6.19 1.27
C VAL A 396 -9.22 -7.09 0.15
N ASN A 397 -9.35 -6.65 -1.10
CA ASN A 397 -8.88 -7.41 -2.26
C ASN A 397 -7.35 -7.58 -2.28
N ARG A 398 -6.58 -6.56 -1.89
CA ARG A 398 -5.13 -6.64 -1.75
C ARG A 398 -4.70 -7.57 -0.63
N VAL A 399 -5.36 -7.51 0.51
CA VAL A 399 -5.11 -8.46 1.61
C VAL A 399 -5.43 -9.88 1.16
N TRP A 400 -6.59 -10.11 0.53
CA TRP A 400 -6.97 -11.39 -0.04
C TRP A 400 -5.92 -11.91 -1.03
N SER A 401 -5.51 -11.09 -1.99
CA SER A 401 -4.47 -11.44 -2.97
C SER A 401 -3.15 -11.81 -2.28
N SER A 402 -2.81 -11.17 -1.17
CA SER A 402 -1.62 -11.53 -0.39
C SER A 402 -1.67 -12.94 0.21
N TYR A 403 -2.87 -13.47 0.49
CA TYR A 403 -3.09 -14.82 1.01
C TYR A 403 -3.22 -15.88 -0.10
N PHE A 404 -3.91 -15.54 -1.20
CA PHE A 404 -4.26 -16.51 -2.25
C PHE A 404 -3.42 -16.38 -3.53
N ASN A 405 -2.54 -15.38 -3.62
CA ASN A 405 -1.75 -15.04 -4.81
C ASN A 405 -2.59 -14.63 -6.03
N VAL A 406 -3.87 -14.47 -5.86
CA VAL A 406 -4.82 -13.95 -6.84
C VAL A 406 -5.91 -13.19 -6.11
N GLY A 407 -6.29 -12.03 -6.64
CA GLY A 407 -7.37 -11.21 -6.09
C GLY A 407 -8.75 -11.80 -6.38
N ILE A 408 -9.75 -11.39 -5.62
CA ILE A 408 -11.16 -11.59 -6.01
C ILE A 408 -11.43 -10.77 -7.26
N VAL A 409 -10.81 -9.58 -7.36
CA VAL A 409 -10.59 -8.83 -8.60
C VAL A 409 -9.12 -8.93 -8.96
N GLU A 410 -8.80 -9.33 -10.19
CA GLU A 410 -7.42 -9.50 -10.65
C GLU A 410 -7.19 -8.73 -11.96
N PRO A 411 -6.20 -7.81 -12.07
CA PRO A 411 -5.23 -7.40 -11.02
C PRO A 411 -5.88 -6.72 -9.81
N PRO A 412 -5.25 -6.85 -8.59
CA PRO A 412 -5.88 -6.36 -7.34
C PRO A 412 -6.15 -4.85 -7.28
N ASP A 413 -5.52 -4.08 -8.13
CA ASP A 413 -5.60 -2.62 -8.22
C ASP A 413 -6.44 -2.13 -9.42
N ASP A 414 -7.31 -3.00 -10.00
CA ASP A 414 -8.15 -2.68 -11.17
C ASP A 414 -9.63 -2.98 -10.91
N LEU A 415 -10.22 -2.24 -9.97
CA LEU A 415 -11.65 -2.30 -9.66
C LEU A 415 -12.48 -1.56 -10.71
N SER A 416 -12.33 -1.93 -11.98
CA SER A 416 -13.10 -1.35 -13.09
C SER A 416 -14.36 -2.14 -13.41
N LEU A 417 -15.37 -1.48 -14.01
CA LEU A 417 -16.61 -2.14 -14.42
C LEU A 417 -16.40 -3.26 -15.45
N ALA A 418 -15.36 -3.16 -16.28
CA ALA A 418 -15.01 -4.20 -17.24
C ALA A 418 -14.20 -5.36 -16.64
N ASN A 419 -13.76 -5.24 -15.39
CA ASN A 419 -13.02 -6.25 -14.64
C ASN A 419 -13.77 -6.63 -13.35
N PRO A 420 -14.91 -7.30 -13.45
CA PRO A 420 -15.74 -7.62 -12.29
C PRO A 420 -15.08 -8.68 -11.38
N PRO A 421 -15.43 -8.67 -10.09
CA PRO A 421 -14.98 -9.69 -9.16
C PRO A 421 -15.32 -11.10 -9.63
N SER A 422 -14.41 -12.04 -9.41
CA SER A 422 -14.67 -13.48 -9.64
C SER A 422 -15.78 -14.00 -8.72
N ASN A 423 -15.90 -13.45 -7.52
CA ASN A 423 -16.95 -13.71 -6.55
C ASN A 423 -17.41 -12.39 -5.90
N PRO A 424 -18.42 -11.70 -6.47
CA PRO A 424 -18.89 -10.40 -5.99
C PRO A 424 -19.42 -10.46 -4.56
N GLU A 425 -20.16 -11.52 -4.21
CA GLU A 425 -20.76 -11.69 -2.89
C GLU A 425 -19.68 -11.85 -1.82
N LEU A 426 -18.58 -12.52 -2.12
CA LEU A 426 -17.44 -12.66 -1.23
C LEU A 426 -16.73 -11.32 -0.99
N LEU A 427 -16.49 -10.56 -2.06
CA LEU A 427 -15.84 -9.25 -1.94
C LEU A 427 -16.70 -8.29 -1.11
N GLU A 428 -18.01 -8.28 -1.35
CA GLU A 428 -18.94 -7.43 -0.60
C GLU A 428 -19.03 -7.85 0.87
N TYR A 429 -19.15 -9.15 1.18
CA TYR A 429 -19.14 -9.66 2.55
C TYR A 429 -17.90 -9.18 3.32
N LEU A 430 -16.72 -9.35 2.74
CA LEU A 430 -15.48 -8.95 3.39
C LEU A 430 -15.36 -7.42 3.53
N ALA A 431 -15.75 -6.67 2.51
CA ALA A 431 -15.68 -5.21 2.53
C ALA A 431 -16.66 -4.59 3.53
N GLN A 432 -17.88 -5.13 3.60
CA GLN A 432 -18.88 -4.70 4.59
C GLN A 432 -18.45 -5.09 6.00
N GLY A 433 -18.05 -6.35 6.22
CA GLY A 433 -17.58 -6.82 7.51
C GLY A 433 -16.37 -6.04 8.01
N PHE A 434 -15.46 -5.64 7.12
CA PHE A 434 -14.31 -4.80 7.46
C PHE A 434 -14.75 -3.41 7.98
N ARG A 435 -15.74 -2.78 7.34
CA ARG A 435 -16.34 -1.53 7.83
C ARG A 435 -17.03 -1.70 9.18
N GLU A 436 -17.87 -2.73 9.32
CA GLU A 436 -18.62 -3.01 10.54
C GLU A 436 -17.74 -3.34 11.74
N ASN A 437 -16.53 -3.86 11.50
CA ASN A 437 -15.51 -4.10 12.51
C ASN A 437 -14.48 -2.95 12.61
N ASN A 438 -14.90 -1.71 12.33
CA ASN A 438 -14.09 -0.49 12.48
C ASN A 438 -12.75 -0.56 11.73
N PHE A 439 -12.73 -1.10 10.53
CA PHE A 439 -11.53 -1.23 9.69
C PHE A 439 -10.36 -1.93 10.40
N ASP A 440 -10.66 -2.88 11.32
CA ASP A 440 -9.65 -3.69 12.02
C ASP A 440 -8.95 -4.67 11.07
N MET A 441 -7.67 -4.41 10.77
CA MET A 441 -6.87 -5.28 9.91
C MET A 441 -6.76 -6.70 10.48
N LYS A 442 -6.61 -6.86 11.80
CA LYS A 442 -6.53 -8.19 12.41
C LYS A 442 -7.84 -8.96 12.29
N TRP A 443 -9.00 -8.28 12.30
CA TRP A 443 -10.28 -8.92 12.00
C TRP A 443 -10.26 -9.54 10.60
N LEU A 444 -9.84 -8.79 9.58
CA LEU A 444 -9.79 -9.26 8.19
C LEU A 444 -8.86 -10.48 8.05
N HIS A 445 -7.72 -10.46 8.71
CA HIS A 445 -6.79 -11.59 8.72
C HIS A 445 -7.40 -12.83 9.37
N ARG A 446 -8.13 -12.66 10.49
CA ARG A 446 -8.83 -13.75 11.18
C ARG A 446 -9.88 -14.39 10.29
N GLU A 447 -10.73 -13.57 9.67
CA GLU A 447 -11.80 -14.05 8.78
C GLU A 447 -11.21 -14.91 7.66
N ILE A 448 -10.16 -14.44 7.01
CA ILE A 448 -9.51 -15.17 5.93
C ILE A 448 -8.88 -16.48 6.46
N CYS A 449 -8.02 -16.39 7.47
CA CYS A 449 -7.18 -17.52 7.90
C CYS A 449 -7.97 -18.64 8.59
N LYS A 450 -9.11 -18.32 9.24
CA LYS A 450 -9.98 -19.32 9.89
C LYS A 450 -10.86 -20.08 8.91
N SER A 451 -11.01 -19.61 7.66
CA SER A 451 -11.81 -20.31 6.66
C SER A 451 -11.15 -21.59 6.19
N ASP A 452 -11.95 -22.61 5.93
CA ASP A 452 -11.49 -23.82 5.24
C ASP A 452 -10.94 -23.48 3.85
N THR A 453 -11.48 -22.48 3.19
CA THR A 453 -11.03 -21.95 1.90
C THR A 453 -9.54 -21.59 1.93
N TYR A 454 -9.07 -20.86 2.94
CA TYR A 454 -7.65 -20.59 3.13
C TYR A 454 -6.87 -21.84 3.49
N GLN A 455 -7.48 -22.74 4.27
CA GLN A 455 -6.83 -23.94 4.77
C GLN A 455 -6.86 -25.13 3.78
N ARG A 456 -7.40 -24.98 2.56
CA ARG A 456 -7.32 -26.01 1.51
C ARG A 456 -5.88 -26.39 1.18
N GLY A 457 -5.66 -27.66 0.89
CA GLY A 457 -4.39 -28.17 0.37
C GLY A 457 -4.16 -27.76 -1.09
N TRP A 458 -2.93 -27.90 -1.53
CA TRP A 458 -2.51 -27.59 -2.92
C TRP A 458 -2.80 -28.72 -3.91
N GLN A 459 -3.02 -29.95 -3.42
CA GLN A 459 -3.23 -31.11 -4.27
C GLN A 459 -4.55 -30.98 -5.04
N PRO A 460 -4.51 -31.00 -6.38
CA PRO A 460 -5.72 -30.87 -7.18
C PRO A 460 -6.51 -32.20 -7.21
N ASN A 461 -7.78 -32.09 -7.52
CA ASN A 461 -8.61 -33.21 -7.96
C ASN A 461 -9.02 -33.03 -9.43
N GLU A 462 -9.77 -33.99 -9.99
CA GLU A 462 -10.18 -33.99 -11.39
C GLU A 462 -10.97 -32.73 -11.81
N THR A 463 -11.67 -32.09 -10.87
CA THR A 463 -12.55 -30.97 -11.17
C THR A 463 -11.87 -29.60 -11.03
N ASN A 464 -10.80 -29.50 -10.24
CA ASN A 464 -10.14 -28.23 -9.93
C ASN A 464 -8.67 -28.13 -10.38
N ILE A 465 -8.18 -29.10 -11.16
CA ILE A 465 -6.78 -29.16 -11.60
C ILE A 465 -6.37 -27.93 -12.44
N HIS A 466 -7.31 -27.35 -13.16
CA HIS A 466 -7.08 -26.17 -13.99
C HIS A 466 -7.60 -24.87 -13.37
N ASP A 467 -8.15 -24.96 -12.14
CA ASP A 467 -8.61 -23.77 -11.43
C ASP A 467 -7.43 -23.12 -10.68
N ASP A 468 -7.23 -21.84 -10.95
CA ASP A 468 -6.24 -20.96 -10.31
C ASP A 468 -6.84 -19.66 -9.75
N ARG A 469 -8.19 -19.51 -9.84
CA ARG A 469 -8.85 -18.24 -9.48
C ARG A 469 -10.13 -18.35 -8.64
N ASN A 470 -10.70 -19.55 -8.46
CA ASN A 470 -11.98 -19.73 -7.74
C ASN A 470 -11.78 -20.27 -6.30
N PHE A 471 -10.54 -20.34 -5.85
CA PHE A 471 -10.19 -20.67 -4.45
C PHE A 471 -10.57 -22.08 -4.00
N GLY A 472 -10.80 -22.99 -4.94
CA GLY A 472 -11.10 -24.39 -4.67
C GLY A 472 -9.91 -25.17 -4.11
N ARG A 473 -8.69 -24.65 -4.21
CA ARG A 473 -7.43 -25.22 -3.67
C ARG A 473 -6.40 -24.13 -3.42
N ALA A 474 -5.40 -24.43 -2.63
CA ALA A 474 -4.23 -23.56 -2.54
C ALA A 474 -3.41 -23.66 -3.83
N VAL A 475 -3.07 -22.52 -4.41
CA VAL A 475 -2.15 -22.44 -5.55
C VAL A 475 -0.75 -22.20 -5.03
N ALA A 476 0.19 -23.08 -5.42
CA ALA A 476 1.58 -22.95 -5.02
C ALA A 476 2.17 -21.64 -5.54
N ARG A 477 2.80 -20.88 -4.65
CA ARG A 477 3.45 -19.60 -4.97
C ARG A 477 4.88 -19.58 -4.46
N ARG A 478 5.67 -18.69 -5.01
CA ARG A 478 6.99 -18.41 -4.48
C ARG A 478 6.90 -17.61 -3.20
N MET A 479 7.85 -17.83 -2.32
CA MET A 479 8.03 -16.97 -1.16
C MET A 479 8.52 -15.58 -1.62
N PRO A 480 8.09 -14.50 -0.99
CA PRO A 480 8.63 -13.15 -1.21
C PRO A 480 10.14 -13.10 -0.98
N ALA A 481 10.82 -12.16 -1.64
CA ALA A 481 12.27 -12.02 -1.59
C ALA A 481 12.83 -11.93 -0.17
N GLU A 482 12.21 -11.11 0.66
CA GLU A 482 12.60 -10.90 2.05
C GLU A 482 12.50 -12.20 2.86
N VAL A 483 11.45 -12.97 2.60
CA VAL A 483 11.20 -14.26 3.27
C VAL A 483 12.22 -15.31 2.84
N ILE A 484 12.56 -15.37 1.54
CA ILE A 484 13.60 -16.28 1.03
C ILE A 484 14.95 -15.93 1.65
N TYR A 485 15.29 -14.65 1.64
CA TYR A 485 16.56 -14.17 2.17
C TYR A 485 16.71 -14.50 3.67
N ASP A 486 15.70 -14.20 4.46
CA ASP A 486 15.69 -14.54 5.88
C ASP A 486 15.73 -16.05 6.13
N ALA A 487 14.99 -16.83 5.33
CA ALA A 487 15.00 -18.30 5.44
C ALA A 487 16.39 -18.88 5.16
N VAL A 488 17.09 -18.37 4.14
CA VAL A 488 18.47 -18.80 3.82
C VAL A 488 19.43 -18.44 4.95
N ARG A 489 19.35 -17.21 5.46
CA ARG A 489 20.21 -16.76 6.57
C ARG A 489 20.00 -17.60 7.84
N ILE A 490 18.74 -17.89 8.16
CA ILE A 490 18.41 -18.76 9.31
C ILE A 490 18.93 -20.18 9.09
N ALA A 491 18.77 -20.74 7.89
CA ALA A 491 19.19 -22.11 7.58
C ALA A 491 20.72 -22.28 7.55
N THR A 492 21.48 -21.22 7.35
CA THR A 492 22.95 -21.25 7.31
C THR A 492 23.62 -20.78 8.61
N ALA A 493 22.84 -20.20 9.53
CA ALA A 493 23.32 -19.73 10.83
C ALA A 493 23.47 -20.88 11.83
N GLY A 494 24.38 -20.72 12.80
CA GLY A 494 24.42 -21.60 13.98
C GLY A 494 23.21 -21.33 14.89
N ASP A 495 22.93 -22.27 15.79
CA ASP A 495 21.71 -22.28 16.61
C ASP A 495 21.46 -20.94 17.34
N ARG A 496 22.51 -20.34 17.92
CA ARG A 496 22.38 -19.10 18.65
C ARG A 496 21.96 -17.94 17.74
N GLU A 497 22.58 -17.80 16.58
CA GLU A 497 22.28 -16.73 15.62
C GLU A 497 20.89 -16.92 15.02
N ALA A 498 20.52 -18.15 14.68
CA ALA A 498 19.19 -18.49 14.19
C ALA A 498 18.09 -18.12 15.20
N MET A 499 18.28 -18.43 16.50
CA MET A 499 17.36 -18.04 17.56
C MET A 499 17.29 -16.50 17.73
N GLU A 500 18.41 -15.81 17.64
CA GLU A 500 18.44 -14.36 17.72
C GLU A 500 17.71 -13.72 16.54
N MET A 501 17.92 -14.20 15.31
CA MET A 501 17.18 -13.75 14.14
C MET A 501 15.67 -14.04 14.23
N CYS A 502 15.28 -15.13 14.87
CA CYS A 502 13.87 -15.43 15.11
C CYS A 502 13.22 -14.53 16.16
N SER A 503 13.97 -14.00 17.12
CA SER A 503 13.48 -13.16 18.23
C SER A 503 13.55 -11.67 17.95
N VAL A 504 14.47 -11.21 17.09
CA VAL A 504 14.72 -9.78 16.81
C VAL A 504 14.34 -9.48 15.36
N VAL A 505 13.11 -8.97 15.18
CA VAL A 505 12.51 -8.72 13.84
C VAL A 505 13.30 -7.67 13.05
N GLU A 506 13.89 -6.70 13.72
CA GLU A 506 14.67 -5.60 13.12
C GLU A 506 15.95 -6.09 12.40
N LYS A 507 16.38 -7.32 12.68
CA LYS A 507 17.51 -7.97 11.99
C LYS A 507 17.09 -8.72 10.72
N ARG A 508 15.81 -8.75 10.40
CA ARG A 508 15.25 -9.48 9.29
C ARG A 508 14.97 -8.57 8.10
N ALA A 509 15.05 -9.15 6.90
CA ALA A 509 14.75 -8.45 5.66
C ALA A 509 13.29 -8.00 5.56
N ILE A 510 12.36 -8.66 6.25
CA ILE A 510 10.95 -8.22 6.32
C ILE A 510 10.76 -6.84 6.96
N ALA A 511 11.73 -6.37 7.76
CA ALA A 511 11.75 -5.03 8.36
C ALA A 511 12.69 -4.07 7.62
N ASP A 512 13.13 -4.41 6.41
CA ASP A 512 14.10 -3.62 5.65
C ASP A 512 13.47 -2.36 5.04
N THR A 513 14.14 -1.24 5.25
CA THR A 513 13.78 0.08 4.74
C THR A 513 14.67 0.54 3.58
N THR A 514 15.56 -0.33 3.07
CA THR A 514 16.60 0.05 2.10
C THR A 514 16.13 0.07 0.65
N VAL A 515 14.85 -0.21 0.37
CA VAL A 515 14.29 -0.23 -1.00
C VAL A 515 14.62 1.07 -1.74
N GLY A 516 15.23 0.92 -2.91
CA GLY A 516 15.71 2.04 -3.72
C GLY A 516 17.02 2.68 -3.23
N SER A 517 17.67 2.14 -2.18
CA SER A 517 19.01 2.56 -1.76
C SER A 517 20.07 2.14 -2.79
N TYR A 518 21.19 2.88 -2.82
CA TYR A 518 22.37 2.47 -3.62
C TYR A 518 23.10 1.25 -3.02
N ASN A 519 22.82 0.95 -1.76
CA ASN A 519 23.37 -0.20 -1.04
C ASN A 519 22.31 -1.30 -0.88
N ASN A 520 21.36 -1.38 -1.81
CA ASN A 520 20.35 -2.42 -1.80
C ASN A 520 21.02 -3.79 -1.84
N ASP A 521 20.50 -4.72 -1.06
CA ASP A 521 21.03 -6.07 -1.03
C ASP A 521 20.77 -6.75 -2.39
N TYR A 522 21.83 -7.15 -3.08
CA TYR A 522 21.74 -7.78 -4.39
C TYR A 522 20.90 -9.07 -4.37
N ALA A 523 20.91 -9.77 -3.25
CA ALA A 523 20.10 -10.97 -3.09
C ALA A 523 18.59 -10.65 -3.10
N LEU A 524 18.16 -9.59 -2.43
CA LEU A 524 16.75 -9.17 -2.42
C LEU A 524 16.28 -8.78 -3.83
N GLU A 525 17.11 -8.09 -4.60
CA GLU A 525 16.81 -7.74 -5.98
C GLU A 525 16.65 -8.98 -6.86
N ILE A 526 17.58 -9.95 -6.77
CA ILE A 526 17.52 -11.22 -7.50
C ILE A 526 16.25 -12.00 -7.17
N PHE A 527 15.84 -12.01 -5.91
CA PHE A 527 14.63 -12.71 -5.49
C PHE A 527 13.33 -11.94 -5.77
N GLY A 528 13.41 -10.74 -6.36
CA GLY A 528 12.26 -9.99 -6.85
C GLY A 528 11.59 -9.15 -5.77
N GLN A 529 12.38 -8.55 -4.85
CA GLN A 529 11.86 -7.53 -3.94
C GLN A 529 11.16 -6.42 -4.74
N SER A 530 10.05 -5.90 -4.21
CA SER A 530 9.38 -4.74 -4.81
C SER A 530 10.34 -3.56 -4.94
N THR A 531 10.40 -2.96 -6.12
CA THR A 531 11.15 -1.71 -6.32
C THR A 531 10.40 -0.51 -5.79
N ARG A 532 9.10 -0.64 -5.54
CA ARG A 532 8.19 0.44 -5.14
C ARG A 532 8.24 1.64 -6.11
N GLU A 533 8.47 1.35 -7.39
CA GLU A 533 8.50 2.37 -8.45
C GLU A 533 7.13 2.60 -9.08
N SER A 534 6.22 1.66 -8.88
CA SER A 534 4.84 1.76 -9.33
C SER A 534 3.86 1.45 -8.19
N ASN A 535 2.63 1.95 -8.30
CA ASN A 535 1.55 1.60 -7.36
C ASN A 535 0.92 0.23 -7.68
N CYS A 536 1.49 -0.53 -8.62
CA CYS A 536 0.98 -1.82 -9.04
C CYS A 536 1.45 -2.92 -8.08
N ASP A 537 0.54 -3.79 -7.69
CA ASP A 537 0.91 -5.01 -6.96
C ASP A 537 1.78 -5.96 -7.80
N CYS A 538 1.87 -5.73 -9.11
CA CYS A 538 2.76 -6.42 -10.05
C CYS A 538 4.26 -6.07 -9.91
N ASP A 539 4.61 -5.13 -9.04
CA ASP A 539 5.99 -4.67 -8.87
C ASP A 539 6.92 -5.72 -8.22
N ARG A 540 6.33 -6.71 -7.52
CA ARG A 540 7.06 -7.88 -7.02
C ARG A 540 7.17 -8.94 -8.10
N SER A 541 8.40 -9.30 -8.49
CA SER A 541 8.61 -10.40 -9.43
C SER A 541 8.40 -11.76 -8.74
N MET A 542 7.40 -12.50 -9.21
CA MET A 542 7.11 -13.86 -8.75
C MET A 542 7.64 -14.94 -9.71
N GLU A 543 8.32 -14.56 -10.80
CA GLU A 543 8.83 -15.50 -11.77
C GLU A 543 10.20 -16.09 -11.37
N PRO A 544 10.42 -17.40 -11.57
CA PRO A 544 11.73 -18.00 -11.35
C PRO A 544 12.74 -17.50 -12.39
N SER A 545 13.96 -17.21 -11.95
CA SER A 545 15.05 -16.82 -12.85
C SER A 545 16.26 -17.73 -12.67
N LEU A 546 17.07 -17.85 -13.73
CA LEU A 546 18.34 -18.56 -13.66
C LEU A 546 19.29 -17.91 -12.64
N LEU A 547 19.22 -16.58 -12.50
CA LEU A 547 20.07 -15.82 -11.57
C LEU A 547 19.85 -16.26 -10.11
N GLN A 548 18.62 -16.60 -9.73
CA GLN A 548 18.32 -17.08 -8.38
C GLN A 548 18.98 -18.43 -8.10
N THR A 549 18.96 -19.34 -9.07
CA THR A 549 19.64 -20.64 -8.94
C THR A 549 21.15 -20.46 -8.88
N VAL A 550 21.70 -19.59 -9.71
CA VAL A 550 23.15 -19.28 -9.71
C VAL A 550 23.55 -18.64 -8.38
N PHE A 551 22.77 -17.70 -7.86
CA PHE A 551 23.02 -17.08 -6.55
C PHE A 551 23.07 -18.12 -5.44
N LEU A 552 22.03 -18.94 -5.30
CA LEU A 552 21.96 -19.97 -4.24
C LEU A 552 23.08 -21.02 -4.32
N GLN A 553 23.61 -21.29 -5.52
CA GLN A 553 24.63 -22.34 -5.69
C GLN A 553 26.07 -21.84 -5.75
N ASN A 554 26.28 -20.61 -6.21
CA ASN A 554 27.64 -20.15 -6.57
C ASN A 554 28.00 -18.77 -6.04
N ASP A 555 27.05 -18.04 -5.44
CA ASP A 555 27.36 -16.69 -4.96
C ASP A 555 28.28 -16.75 -3.74
N LYS A 556 29.24 -15.80 -3.69
CA LYS A 556 30.20 -15.73 -2.62
C LYS A 556 29.55 -15.51 -1.26
N GLU A 557 28.51 -14.69 -1.19
CA GLU A 557 27.78 -14.42 0.04
C GLU A 557 27.15 -15.71 0.59
N MET A 558 26.57 -16.52 -0.28
CA MET A 558 26.01 -17.83 0.08
C MET A 558 27.10 -18.79 0.57
N LEU A 559 28.20 -18.90 -0.15
CA LEU A 559 29.31 -19.78 0.23
C LEU A 559 29.95 -19.31 1.55
N ASP A 560 30.13 -18.01 1.73
CA ASP A 560 30.68 -17.42 2.96
C ASP A 560 29.71 -17.66 4.14
N SER A 561 28.39 -17.57 3.94
CA SER A 561 27.39 -17.80 4.97
C SER A 561 27.38 -19.23 5.50
N ILE A 562 27.66 -20.19 4.64
CA ILE A 562 27.75 -21.62 4.99
C ILE A 562 29.07 -21.94 5.69
N SER A 563 30.17 -21.31 5.28
CA SER A 563 31.53 -21.67 5.71
C SER A 563 32.11 -20.77 6.80
N ARG A 564 31.44 -19.68 7.18
CA ARG A 564 31.92 -18.74 8.20
C ARG A 564 31.93 -19.37 9.59
N ARG A 565 32.79 -18.83 10.48
CA ARG A 565 32.84 -19.22 11.88
C ARG A 565 31.49 -18.96 12.58
N GLY A 566 30.96 -19.93 13.30
CA GLY A 566 29.66 -19.88 13.94
C GLY A 566 28.49 -20.09 12.98
N SER A 567 28.74 -20.62 11.79
CA SER A 567 27.70 -21.13 10.90
C SER A 567 27.25 -22.52 11.35
N TRP A 568 26.10 -22.95 10.83
CA TRP A 568 25.61 -24.32 11.07
C TRP A 568 26.66 -25.41 10.77
N LEU A 569 27.42 -25.25 9.68
CA LEU A 569 28.46 -26.20 9.29
C LEU A 569 29.67 -26.18 10.24
N ASP A 570 30.01 -25.02 10.80
CA ASP A 570 31.11 -24.86 11.76
C ASP A 570 30.75 -25.44 13.15
N GLU A 571 29.47 -25.52 13.49
CA GLU A 571 28.95 -26.08 14.73
C GLU A 571 28.75 -27.61 14.66
N LEU A 572 28.76 -28.25 13.47
CA LEU A 572 28.74 -29.69 13.25
C LEU A 572 30.10 -30.32 13.60
#